data_d863ee134f365b3d877d6803f43d370f
#
_entry.id   d863ee134f365b3d877d6803f43d370f
#
_cell.length_a   1.000
_cell.length_b   1.000
_cell.length_c   1.000
_cell.angle_alpha   90.00
_cell.angle_beta   90.00
_cell.angle_gamma   90.00
#
_symmetry.space_group_name_H-M   'P 1'
#
loop_
_entity.id
_entity.type
_entity.pdbx_description
1 polymer ?
#
loop_
_entity_poly.entity_id
_entity_poly.type
_entity_poly.pdbx_seq_one_letter_code
_entity_poly.pdbx_strand_id
1 'polypeptide(L)'
;LLTFTALAVREIYWLRIILTLSQLGQLTHAYMNVDYTKGVWTCIFIIINIYQIILIYLNRRELVIPEEIRDLYENIFHTQSNREFLNFWDAGKVCQIEKDTLIKTGDMQADLMLILNGKADVVRDGKKIVTLERGQFIAEISYITNNPVSADVIAHDELLFYTWNRDSLEKLRKSNPVIMGKLDR
;
A
#
# COMPACT_ATOMS: atom_id res chain seq x y z
N LEU A 1 15.57 -27.04 0.20
CA LEU A 1 14.77 -26.55 1.37
C LEU A 1 13.81 -25.43 0.96
N LEU A 2 14.27 -24.36 0.27
CA LEU A 2 13.44 -23.22 -0.16
C LEU A 2 12.30 -23.61 -1.14
N THR A 3 12.51 -24.56 -2.01
CA THR A 3 11.47 -25.09 -2.92
C THR A 3 10.40 -25.89 -2.18
N PHE A 4 10.76 -26.59 -1.11
CA PHE A 4 9.82 -27.33 -0.26
C PHE A 4 8.94 -26.39 0.56
N THR A 5 9.49 -25.29 1.09
CA THR A 5 8.71 -24.27 1.81
C THR A 5 7.76 -23.52 0.89
N ALA A 6 8.16 -23.22 -0.35
CA ALA A 6 7.30 -22.60 -1.34
C ALA A 6 6.12 -23.49 -1.77
N LEU A 7 6.36 -24.80 -1.95
CA LEU A 7 5.31 -25.80 -2.20
C LEU A 7 4.38 -25.97 -0.99
N ALA A 8 4.92 -26.05 0.23
CA ALA A 8 4.14 -26.16 1.46
C ALA A 8 3.19 -24.97 1.69
N VAL A 9 3.64 -23.74 1.37
CA VAL A 9 2.78 -22.52 1.46
C VAL A 9 1.64 -22.56 0.44
N ARG A 10 1.87 -23.13 -0.75
CA ARG A 10 0.82 -23.28 -1.77
C ARG A 10 -0.19 -24.36 -1.40
N GLU A 11 0.24 -25.38 -0.63
CA GLU A 11 -0.58 -26.53 -0.24
C GLU A 11 -1.36 -26.32 1.07
N ILE A 12 -0.98 -25.35 1.92
CA ILE A 12 -1.65 -25.10 3.21
C ILE A 12 -3.16 -24.86 3.04
N TYR A 13 -3.57 -24.19 1.97
CA TYR A 13 -4.99 -23.95 1.69
C TYR A 13 -5.75 -25.27 1.46
N TRP A 14 -5.24 -26.12 0.57
CA TRP A 14 -5.82 -27.43 0.26
C TRP A 14 -5.77 -28.38 1.44
N LEU A 15 -4.67 -28.37 2.18
CA LEU A 15 -4.51 -29.16 3.39
C LEU A 15 -5.58 -28.83 4.43
N ARG A 16 -5.90 -27.55 4.62
CA ARG A 16 -6.96 -27.14 5.55
C ARG A 16 -8.35 -27.55 5.07
N ILE A 17 -8.61 -27.47 3.77
CA ILE A 17 -9.89 -27.95 3.20
C ILE A 17 -10.05 -29.46 3.47
N ILE A 18 -9.01 -30.26 3.20
CA ILE A 18 -9.04 -31.71 3.41
C ILE A 18 -9.20 -32.04 4.92
N LEU A 19 -8.50 -31.32 5.80
CA LEU A 19 -8.65 -31.47 7.25
C LEU A 19 -10.06 -31.15 7.70
N THR A 20 -10.66 -30.08 7.22
CA THR A 20 -12.03 -29.69 7.56
C THR A 20 -13.04 -30.77 7.11
N LEU A 21 -12.82 -31.30 5.90
CA LEU A 21 -13.67 -32.39 5.38
C LEU A 21 -13.55 -33.67 6.21
N SER A 22 -12.33 -34.02 6.62
CA SER A 22 -12.08 -35.16 7.52
C SER A 22 -12.75 -34.98 8.89
N GLN A 23 -12.72 -33.74 9.42
CA GLN A 23 -13.36 -33.43 10.71
C GLN A 23 -14.87 -33.50 10.66
N LEU A 24 -15.50 -33.19 9.51
CA LEU A 24 -16.95 -33.41 9.32
C LEU A 24 -17.30 -34.89 9.45
N GLY A 25 -16.49 -35.79 8.89
CA GLY A 25 -16.67 -37.24 9.07
C GLY A 25 -16.50 -37.68 10.53
N GLN A 26 -15.58 -37.08 11.27
CA GLN A 26 -15.40 -37.35 12.70
C GLN A 26 -16.56 -36.85 13.55
N LEU A 27 -17.16 -35.70 13.16
CA LEU A 27 -18.32 -35.14 13.85
C LEU A 27 -19.55 -36.05 13.70
N THR A 28 -19.80 -36.57 12.48
CA THR A 28 -20.87 -37.54 12.26
C THR A 28 -20.68 -38.84 13.08
N HIS A 29 -19.43 -39.35 13.15
CA HIS A 29 -19.11 -40.50 13.98
C HIS A 29 -19.30 -40.21 15.48
N ALA A 30 -18.90 -39.04 15.98
CA ALA A 30 -19.10 -38.64 17.38
C ALA A 30 -20.61 -38.51 17.71
N TYR A 31 -21.41 -38.02 16.78
CA TYR A 31 -22.86 -37.93 16.95
C TYR A 31 -23.51 -39.30 17.02
N MET A 32 -23.12 -40.25 16.16
CA MET A 32 -23.67 -41.63 16.16
C MET A 32 -23.31 -42.42 17.44
N ASN A 33 -22.15 -42.14 18.05
CA ASN A 33 -21.68 -42.81 19.27
C ASN A 33 -22.00 -42.00 20.55
N VAL A 34 -22.75 -40.91 20.48
CA VAL A 34 -23.12 -40.06 21.62
C VAL A 34 -21.90 -39.56 22.43
N ASP A 35 -20.77 -39.35 21.74
CA ASP A 35 -19.53 -38.86 22.35
C ASP A 35 -19.49 -37.33 22.31
N TYR A 36 -20.10 -36.69 23.30
CA TYR A 36 -20.22 -35.23 23.39
C TYR A 36 -18.86 -34.56 23.52
N THR A 37 -17.89 -35.14 24.24
CA THR A 37 -16.58 -34.53 24.41
C THR A 37 -15.84 -34.45 23.11
N LYS A 38 -15.81 -35.50 22.33
CA LYS A 38 -15.21 -35.53 20.99
C LYS A 38 -15.93 -34.59 20.02
N GLY A 39 -17.27 -34.55 20.09
CA GLY A 39 -18.07 -33.65 19.27
C GLY A 39 -17.72 -32.18 19.49
N VAL A 40 -17.62 -31.72 20.72
CA VAL A 40 -17.27 -30.32 21.09
C VAL A 40 -15.88 -29.95 20.55
N TRP A 41 -14.86 -30.76 20.79
CA TRP A 41 -13.51 -30.49 20.28
C TRP A 41 -13.46 -30.44 18.75
N THR A 42 -14.18 -31.37 18.08
CA THR A 42 -14.24 -31.38 16.61
C THR A 42 -14.88 -30.11 16.07
N CYS A 43 -15.96 -29.60 16.69
CA CYS A 43 -16.57 -28.33 16.32
C CYS A 43 -15.61 -27.16 16.45
N ILE A 44 -14.87 -27.06 17.55
CA ILE A 44 -13.85 -26.02 17.77
C ILE A 44 -12.80 -26.05 16.66
N PHE A 45 -12.28 -27.23 16.32
CA PHE A 45 -11.29 -27.39 15.25
C PHE A 45 -11.83 -27.00 13.88
N ILE A 46 -13.07 -27.33 13.56
CA ILE A 46 -13.74 -26.91 12.31
C ILE A 46 -13.81 -25.37 12.23
N ILE A 47 -14.24 -24.71 13.30
CA ILE A 47 -14.34 -23.24 13.36
C ILE A 47 -12.97 -22.60 13.12
N ILE A 48 -11.93 -23.09 13.80
CA ILE A 48 -10.56 -22.57 13.63
C ILE A 48 -10.08 -22.76 12.18
N ASN A 49 -10.31 -23.92 11.58
CA ASN A 49 -9.90 -24.17 10.20
C ASN A 49 -10.65 -23.30 9.19
N ILE A 50 -11.97 -23.11 9.35
CA ILE A 50 -12.78 -22.22 8.50
C ILE A 50 -12.28 -20.79 8.64
N TYR A 51 -12.06 -20.29 9.85
CA TYR A 51 -11.51 -18.96 10.08
C TYR A 51 -10.19 -18.75 9.36
N GLN A 52 -9.28 -19.73 9.42
CA GLN A 52 -7.99 -19.63 8.75
C GLN A 52 -8.09 -19.73 7.22
N ILE A 53 -9.03 -20.54 6.69
CA ILE A 53 -9.32 -20.57 5.25
C ILE A 53 -9.79 -19.19 4.77
N ILE A 54 -10.70 -18.55 5.52
CA ILE A 54 -11.18 -17.21 5.21
C ILE A 54 -10.02 -16.20 5.23
N LEU A 55 -9.16 -16.23 6.24
CA LEU A 55 -7.98 -15.35 6.32
C LEU A 55 -7.04 -15.54 5.11
N ILE A 56 -6.76 -16.80 4.74
CA ILE A 56 -5.90 -17.10 3.58
C ILE A 56 -6.56 -16.58 2.30
N TYR A 57 -7.86 -16.77 2.14
CA TYR A 57 -8.61 -16.31 0.97
C TYR A 57 -8.61 -14.79 0.85
N LEU A 58 -8.89 -14.07 1.94
CA LEU A 58 -8.86 -12.61 1.98
C LEU A 58 -7.46 -12.05 1.70
N ASN A 59 -6.42 -12.73 2.22
CA ASN A 59 -5.03 -12.33 1.99
C ASN A 59 -4.51 -12.66 0.58
N ARG A 60 -5.14 -13.60 -0.13
CA ARG A 60 -4.77 -13.97 -1.52
C ARG A 60 -5.48 -13.15 -2.59
N ARG A 61 -6.43 -12.29 -2.25
CA ARG A 61 -7.02 -11.39 -3.25
C ARG A 61 -5.92 -10.50 -3.80
N GLU A 62 -5.54 -10.72 -5.04
CA GLU A 62 -4.69 -9.80 -5.79
C GLU A 62 -5.44 -8.47 -5.89
N LEU A 63 -4.92 -7.47 -5.20
CA LEU A 63 -5.41 -6.11 -5.34
C LEU A 63 -4.95 -5.63 -6.72
N VAL A 64 -5.92 -5.40 -7.60
CA VAL A 64 -5.67 -4.89 -8.95
C VAL A 64 -5.40 -3.39 -8.82
N ILE A 65 -4.25 -2.96 -9.32
CA ILE A 65 -3.91 -1.54 -9.39
C ILE A 65 -4.73 -0.92 -10.52
N PRO A 66 -5.46 0.21 -10.27
CA PRO A 66 -6.18 0.93 -11.30
C PRO A 66 -5.28 1.31 -12.48
N GLU A 67 -5.81 1.24 -13.70
CA GLU A 67 -5.06 1.55 -14.92
C GLU A 67 -4.47 2.98 -14.91
N GLU A 68 -5.20 3.93 -14.31
CA GLU A 68 -4.82 5.36 -14.28
C GLU A 68 -3.52 5.63 -13.50
N ILE A 69 -3.15 4.73 -12.58
CA ILE A 69 -1.95 4.86 -11.73
C ILE A 69 -0.96 3.71 -11.91
N ARG A 70 -1.22 2.81 -12.86
CA ARG A 70 -0.37 1.65 -13.10
C ARG A 70 1.03 2.04 -13.55
N ASP A 71 1.13 3.04 -14.43
CA ASP A 71 2.41 3.59 -14.88
C ASP A 71 3.25 4.16 -13.73
N LEU A 72 2.62 4.82 -12.77
CA LEU A 72 3.28 5.34 -11.57
C LEU A 72 3.78 4.19 -10.68
N TYR A 73 2.96 3.14 -10.52
CA TYR A 73 3.38 1.96 -9.79
C TYR A 73 4.59 1.28 -10.43
N GLU A 74 4.54 1.03 -11.74
CA GLU A 74 5.59 0.32 -12.46
C GLU A 74 6.92 1.11 -12.51
N ASN A 75 6.85 2.45 -12.59
CA ASN A 75 8.05 3.29 -12.72
C ASN A 75 8.65 3.72 -11.37
N ILE A 76 7.80 3.95 -10.35
CA ILE A 76 8.26 4.57 -9.09
C ILE A 76 8.15 3.58 -7.92
N PHE A 77 7.05 2.81 -7.85
CA PHE A 77 6.71 2.01 -6.68
C PHE A 77 6.86 0.49 -6.90
N HIS A 78 7.50 0.06 -7.99
CA HIS A 78 7.65 -1.36 -8.38
C HIS A 78 8.28 -2.26 -7.30
N THR A 79 8.99 -1.70 -6.33
CA THR A 79 9.57 -2.45 -5.20
C THR A 79 8.57 -2.78 -4.11
N GLN A 80 7.37 -2.18 -4.14
CA GLN A 80 6.30 -2.42 -3.18
C GLN A 80 5.36 -3.51 -3.69
N SER A 81 4.71 -4.22 -2.78
CA SER A 81 3.60 -5.10 -3.16
C SER A 81 2.36 -4.28 -3.52
N ASN A 82 1.45 -4.83 -4.35
CA ASN A 82 0.21 -4.15 -4.72
C ASN A 82 -0.57 -3.65 -3.50
N ARG A 83 -0.59 -4.41 -2.40
CA ARG A 83 -1.27 -4.04 -1.16
C ARG A 83 -0.59 -2.86 -0.46
N GLU A 84 0.74 -2.87 -0.38
CA GLU A 84 1.52 -1.78 0.22
C GLU A 84 1.32 -0.49 -0.57
N PHE A 85 1.40 -0.57 -1.89
CA PHE A 85 1.18 0.57 -2.77
C PHE A 85 -0.24 1.14 -2.62
N LEU A 86 -1.28 0.32 -2.67
CA LEU A 86 -2.66 0.79 -2.52
C LEU A 86 -2.92 1.39 -1.14
N ASN A 87 -2.39 0.80 -0.06
CA ASN A 87 -2.50 1.40 1.27
C ASN A 87 -1.78 2.76 1.36
N PHE A 88 -0.62 2.89 0.70
CA PHE A 88 0.09 4.16 0.61
C PHE A 88 -0.71 5.18 -0.21
N TRP A 89 -1.26 4.74 -1.35
CA TRP A 89 -2.07 5.59 -2.21
C TRP A 89 -3.33 6.08 -1.50
N ASP A 90 -4.06 5.22 -0.83
CA ASP A 90 -5.29 5.56 -0.11
C ASP A 90 -5.09 6.53 1.06
N ALA A 91 -3.86 6.66 1.56
CA ALA A 91 -3.51 7.62 2.62
C ALA A 91 -3.38 9.07 2.13
N GLY A 92 -3.36 9.30 0.81
CA GLY A 92 -3.26 10.61 0.20
C GLY A 92 -4.57 11.10 -0.39
N LYS A 93 -4.51 12.22 -1.09
CA LYS A 93 -5.63 12.85 -1.80
C LYS A 93 -5.18 13.55 -3.06
N VAL A 94 -6.08 13.60 -4.05
CA VAL A 94 -5.88 14.39 -5.27
C VAL A 94 -6.12 15.86 -4.95
N CYS A 95 -5.23 16.71 -5.45
CA CYS A 95 -5.35 18.17 -5.43
C CYS A 95 -5.12 18.72 -6.83
N GLN A 96 -5.69 19.89 -7.08
CA GLN A 96 -5.59 20.60 -8.36
C GLN A 96 -5.31 22.05 -8.08
N ILE A 97 -4.44 22.64 -8.88
CA ILE A 97 -4.17 24.07 -8.90
C ILE A 97 -4.14 24.54 -10.35
N GLU A 98 -4.67 25.72 -10.58
CA GLU A 98 -4.49 26.42 -11.84
C GLU A 98 -3.12 27.13 -11.86
N LYS A 99 -2.82 27.84 -12.93
CA LYS A 99 -1.58 28.59 -13.10
C LYS A 99 -1.29 29.53 -11.93
N ASP A 100 -0.57 29.05 -10.93
CA ASP A 100 -0.18 29.79 -9.73
C ASP A 100 1.09 29.20 -9.10
N THR A 101 1.62 29.90 -8.10
CA THR A 101 2.73 29.44 -7.29
C THR A 101 2.23 28.44 -6.25
N LEU A 102 2.63 27.18 -6.40
CA LEU A 102 2.27 26.09 -5.49
C LEU A 102 3.07 26.16 -4.17
N ILE A 103 4.37 26.45 -4.27
CA ILE A 103 5.30 26.53 -3.15
C ILE A 103 6.24 27.70 -3.38
N LYS A 104 6.57 28.45 -2.32
CA LYS A 104 7.54 29.54 -2.36
C LYS A 104 8.85 29.16 -1.69
N THR A 105 9.92 29.74 -2.17
CA THR A 105 11.25 29.64 -1.53
C THR A 105 11.16 30.08 -0.08
N GLY A 106 11.68 29.25 0.81
CA GLY A 106 11.64 29.45 2.26
C GLY A 106 10.45 28.79 2.98
N ASP A 107 9.46 28.31 2.25
CA ASP A 107 8.35 27.55 2.84
C ASP A 107 8.82 26.22 3.44
N MET A 108 8.16 25.79 4.50
CA MET A 108 8.38 24.46 5.08
C MET A 108 7.41 23.47 4.46
N GLN A 109 7.94 22.52 3.70
CA GLN A 109 7.10 21.50 3.07
C GLN A 109 6.74 20.38 4.05
N ALA A 110 5.46 20.35 4.44
CA ALA A 110 4.94 19.35 5.37
C ALA A 110 4.38 18.11 4.67
N ASP A 111 3.94 18.23 3.41
CA ASP A 111 3.27 17.19 2.66
C ASP A 111 4.17 16.66 1.54
N LEU A 112 4.11 15.36 1.27
CA LEU A 112 4.73 14.76 0.10
C LEU A 112 3.79 14.94 -1.09
N MET A 113 4.28 15.42 -2.23
CA MET A 113 3.48 15.71 -3.41
C MET A 113 4.05 15.02 -4.66
N LEU A 114 3.17 14.46 -5.51
CA LEU A 114 3.51 13.77 -6.76
C LEU A 114 2.64 14.28 -7.90
N ILE A 115 3.24 14.66 -9.03
CA ILE A 115 2.50 15.13 -10.19
C ILE A 115 1.78 13.97 -10.87
N LEU A 116 0.46 14.12 -11.06
CA LEU A 116 -0.39 13.19 -11.81
C LEU A 116 -0.62 13.65 -13.26
N ASN A 117 -0.78 14.95 -13.45
CA ASN A 117 -0.97 15.54 -14.79
C ASN A 117 -0.58 17.02 -14.77
N GLY A 118 -0.15 17.53 -15.91
CA GLY A 118 0.34 18.90 -16.03
C GLY A 118 1.85 19.02 -15.82
N LYS A 119 2.34 20.25 -15.72
CA LYS A 119 3.76 20.58 -15.56
C LYS A 119 3.93 21.69 -14.54
N ALA A 120 5.04 21.64 -13.78
CA ALA A 120 5.43 22.69 -12.86
C ALA A 120 6.89 23.09 -13.08
N ASP A 121 7.18 24.39 -13.07
CA ASP A 121 8.53 24.90 -13.17
C ASP A 121 9.12 25.16 -11.78
N VAL A 122 10.33 24.67 -11.58
CA VAL A 122 11.16 25.03 -10.41
C VAL A 122 11.97 26.27 -10.78
N VAL A 123 11.75 27.35 -10.05
CA VAL A 123 12.35 28.66 -10.31
C VAL A 123 13.16 29.11 -9.10
N ARG A 124 14.41 29.48 -9.30
CA ARG A 124 15.31 30.03 -8.28
C ARG A 124 15.90 31.34 -8.78
N ASP A 125 15.84 32.38 -7.97
CA ASP A 125 16.35 33.73 -8.31
C ASP A 125 15.82 34.24 -9.65
N GLY A 126 14.54 33.97 -9.95
CA GLY A 126 13.88 34.33 -11.19
C GLY A 126 14.31 33.52 -12.42
N LYS A 127 15.15 32.51 -12.26
CA LYS A 127 15.57 31.62 -13.36
C LYS A 127 14.95 30.26 -13.22
N LYS A 128 14.37 29.76 -14.30
CA LYS A 128 13.86 28.41 -14.40
C LYS A 128 15.05 27.41 -14.37
N ILE A 129 14.98 26.47 -13.43
CA ILE A 129 16.00 25.41 -13.24
C ILE A 129 15.59 24.15 -13.96
N VAL A 130 14.35 23.70 -13.75
CA VAL A 130 13.83 22.44 -14.30
C VAL A 130 12.31 22.52 -14.40
N THR A 131 11.73 21.76 -15.33
CA THR A 131 10.29 21.49 -15.37
C THR A 131 10.03 20.10 -14.82
N LEU A 132 9.13 20.01 -13.86
CA LEU A 132 8.62 18.76 -13.31
C LEU A 132 7.39 18.31 -14.11
N GLU A 133 7.31 17.01 -14.35
CA GLU A 133 6.25 16.36 -15.12
C GLU A 133 5.63 15.17 -14.34
N ARG A 134 4.66 14.48 -14.96
CA ARG A 134 4.00 13.31 -14.38
C ARG A 134 5.01 12.30 -13.79
N GLY A 135 4.74 11.84 -12.58
CA GLY A 135 5.57 10.88 -11.89
C GLY A 135 6.76 11.49 -11.14
N GLN A 136 6.91 12.81 -11.13
CA GLN A 136 7.96 13.47 -10.37
C GLN A 136 7.40 14.08 -9.08
N PHE A 137 8.19 13.97 -8.01
CA PHE A 137 7.84 14.57 -6.72
C PHE A 137 8.14 16.06 -6.70
N ILE A 138 7.34 16.80 -5.94
CA ILE A 138 7.51 18.23 -5.73
C ILE A 138 8.10 18.44 -4.34
N ALA A 139 9.24 19.14 -4.27
CA ALA A 139 9.94 19.53 -3.04
C ALA A 139 10.19 18.37 -2.05
N GLU A 140 10.42 17.17 -2.56
CA GLU A 140 10.67 15.96 -1.75
C GLU A 140 11.88 16.10 -0.82
N ILE A 141 12.92 16.81 -1.24
CA ILE A 141 14.11 17.06 -0.43
C ILE A 141 13.74 17.85 0.84
N SER A 142 12.90 18.87 0.71
CA SER A 142 12.44 19.66 1.85
C SER A 142 11.59 18.80 2.79
N TYR A 143 10.71 17.94 2.25
CA TYR A 143 9.92 17.00 3.03
C TYR A 143 10.79 16.01 3.83
N ILE A 144 11.82 15.43 3.19
CA ILE A 144 12.72 14.43 3.81
C ILE A 144 13.65 15.06 4.84
N THR A 145 14.28 16.17 4.50
CA THR A 145 15.29 16.82 5.33
C THR A 145 14.72 17.75 6.39
N ASN A 146 13.43 18.07 6.30
CA ASN A 146 12.76 19.08 7.12
C ASN A 146 13.44 20.47 7.04
N ASN A 147 14.04 20.80 5.89
CA ASN A 147 14.65 22.10 5.59
C ASN A 147 13.68 22.92 4.74
N PRO A 148 13.79 24.26 4.77
CA PRO A 148 13.00 25.13 3.89
C PRO A 148 13.23 24.80 2.41
N VAL A 149 12.19 24.98 1.59
CA VAL A 149 12.27 24.84 0.15
C VAL A 149 13.23 25.88 -0.43
N SER A 150 14.10 25.45 -1.35
CA SER A 150 15.19 26.28 -1.89
C SER A 150 14.86 26.97 -3.22
N ALA A 151 13.65 26.73 -3.77
CA ALA A 151 13.22 27.30 -5.04
C ALA A 151 11.67 27.38 -5.09
N ASP A 152 11.12 28.31 -5.84
CA ASP A 152 9.68 28.39 -6.09
C ASP A 152 9.24 27.28 -7.01
N VAL A 153 8.03 26.76 -6.80
CA VAL A 153 7.38 25.79 -7.70
C VAL A 153 6.11 26.42 -8.25
N ILE A 154 6.07 26.62 -9.57
CA ILE A 154 5.02 27.35 -10.26
C ILE A 154 4.35 26.42 -11.26
N ALA A 155 3.05 26.24 -11.17
CA ALA A 155 2.27 25.48 -12.15
C ALA A 155 2.23 26.24 -13.48
N HIS A 156 2.49 25.54 -14.60
CA HIS A 156 2.43 26.14 -15.96
C HIS A 156 1.00 26.54 -16.34
N ASP A 157 0.08 25.57 -16.14
CA ASP A 157 -1.35 25.69 -16.41
C ASP A 157 -2.07 24.93 -15.29
N GLU A 158 -3.08 24.14 -15.64
CA GLU A 158 -3.74 23.24 -14.71
C GLU A 158 -2.78 22.10 -14.29
N LEU A 159 -2.50 22.01 -12.99
CA LEU A 159 -1.65 20.97 -12.40
C LEU A 159 -2.48 20.10 -11.48
N LEU A 160 -2.55 18.81 -11.80
CA LEU A 160 -3.15 17.79 -10.96
C LEU A 160 -2.03 17.04 -10.23
N PHE A 161 -2.10 17.00 -8.93
CA PHE A 161 -1.09 16.33 -8.11
C PHE A 161 -1.73 15.55 -6.97
N TYR A 162 -1.02 14.53 -6.51
CA TYR A 162 -1.39 13.75 -5.34
C TYR A 162 -0.59 14.25 -4.14
N THR A 163 -1.22 14.37 -2.98
CA THR A 163 -0.56 14.84 -1.76
C THR A 163 -0.82 13.90 -0.60
N TRP A 164 0.24 13.61 0.16
CA TRP A 164 0.21 12.86 1.40
C TRP A 164 0.63 13.74 2.55
N ASN A 165 -0.28 13.91 3.51
CA ASN A 165 0.04 14.64 4.73
C ASN A 165 1.03 13.84 5.58
N ARG A 166 1.98 14.50 6.22
CA ARG A 166 3.01 13.91 7.09
C ARG A 166 2.41 13.01 8.17
N ASP A 167 1.34 13.45 8.83
CA ASP A 167 0.67 12.67 9.88
C ASP A 167 0.07 11.38 9.36
N SER A 168 -0.49 11.39 8.15
CA SER A 168 -1.03 10.20 7.49
C SER A 168 0.07 9.20 7.16
N LEU A 169 1.21 9.68 6.65
CA LEU A 169 2.37 8.85 6.35
C LEU A 169 3.03 8.30 7.63
N GLU A 170 3.08 9.07 8.72
CA GLU A 170 3.58 8.57 10.00
C GLU A 170 2.66 7.50 10.61
N LYS A 171 1.36 7.63 10.49
CA LYS A 171 0.40 6.58 10.90
C LYS A 171 0.63 5.30 10.09
N LEU A 172 0.79 5.44 8.77
CA LEU A 172 1.09 4.32 7.89
C LEU A 172 2.42 3.66 8.24
N ARG A 173 3.47 4.44 8.54
CA ARG A 173 4.78 3.96 8.99
C ARG A 173 4.71 3.15 10.28
N LYS A 174 3.91 3.60 11.25
CA LYS A 174 3.70 2.88 12.51
C LYS A 174 2.94 1.57 12.31
N SER A 175 2.00 1.54 11.36
CA SER A 175 1.23 0.33 11.04
C SER A 175 2.00 -0.66 10.15
N ASN A 176 2.93 -0.18 9.33
CA ASN A 176 3.70 -1.01 8.40
C ASN A 176 5.12 -0.45 8.14
N PRO A 177 6.09 -0.73 9.02
CA PRO A 177 7.43 -0.13 8.95
C PRO A 177 8.25 -0.51 7.71
N VAL A 178 7.83 -1.56 6.97
CA VAL A 178 8.54 -2.03 5.77
C VAL A 178 8.35 -1.09 4.57
N ILE A 179 7.23 -0.37 4.51
CA ILE A 179 6.88 0.48 3.36
C ILE A 179 7.86 1.65 3.20
N MET A 180 8.23 2.31 4.30
CA MET A 180 9.03 3.53 4.25
C MET A 180 10.52 3.28 4.04
N GLY A 181 11.06 2.14 4.48
CA GLY A 181 12.47 1.80 4.22
C GLY A 181 12.82 1.59 2.74
N LYS A 182 11.80 1.55 1.87
CA LYS A 182 11.96 1.46 0.41
C LYS A 182 11.82 2.82 -0.30
N LEU A 183 11.19 3.80 0.34
CA LEU A 183 11.06 5.18 -0.17
C LEU A 183 12.32 6.03 0.13
N ASP A 184 13.09 5.64 1.15
CA ASP A 184 14.31 6.34 1.57
C ASP A 184 15.58 5.89 0.78
N ARG A 185 15.44 5.06 -0.26
CA ARG A 185 16.50 4.59 -1.14
C ARG A 185 16.37 5.14 -2.55
#